data_35ba508287b3991c42382440e90fce2e
#
_entry.id   35ba508287b3991c42382440e90fce2e
#
_cell.length_a   1.000
_cell.length_b   1.000
_cell.length_c   1.000
_cell.angle_alpha   90.00
_cell.angle_beta   90.00
_cell.angle_gamma   90.00
#
_symmetry.space_group_name_H-M   'P 1'
#
loop_
_entity.id
_entity.type
_entity.pdbx_description
1 polymer ?
#
loop_
_entity_poly.entity_id
_entity_poly.type
_entity_poly.pdbx_seq_one_letter_code
_entity_poly.pdbx_strand_id
1 'polypeptide(L)'
;SASKAAGFVLAFRVFTVAFPLGAVSGTFDWTLAFLILSVVTMTLGNFAAATQEKVKRMLAYSSIGHAGYVLMALAAFSGTGTESLLADVSNDSLLLGAGMMHLLVYGFMNTGAFLFIALVEHWGVGRTFEDYNGLASAAPVAAVAMTVFMFSLAGLPPFGGFLSKYALFYSAIESGFWWLAAVGAVNSALSLFYYSRVVKAMWIEEPSGTFEIQSRPVGLYAAVLFAGLGTLLLLPAFGPVIETAQTVAAALF
;
A
#
# COMPACT_ATOMS: atom_id res chain seq x y z
N SER A 1 7.28 -0.79 -8.17
CA SER A 1 6.64 0.25 -7.33
C SER A 1 6.80 1.64 -7.94
N ALA A 2 8.00 2.08 -8.30
CA ALA A 2 8.24 3.43 -8.85
C ALA A 2 7.41 3.71 -10.11
N SER A 3 7.34 2.76 -11.04
CA SER A 3 6.51 2.87 -12.25
C SER A 3 5.01 3.05 -11.94
N LYS A 4 4.49 2.35 -10.91
CA LYS A 4 3.11 2.56 -10.44
C LYS A 4 2.92 3.96 -9.86
N ALA A 5 3.84 4.42 -9.00
CA ALA A 5 3.75 5.74 -8.39
C ALA A 5 3.72 6.83 -9.47
N ALA A 6 4.64 6.77 -10.44
CA ALA A 6 4.66 7.70 -11.57
C ALA A 6 3.35 7.67 -12.39
N GLY A 7 2.82 6.47 -12.66
CA GLY A 7 1.55 6.30 -13.38
C GLY A 7 0.36 6.90 -12.63
N PHE A 8 0.28 6.73 -11.30
CA PHE A 8 -0.80 7.32 -10.50
C PHE A 8 -0.69 8.85 -10.38
N VAL A 9 0.50 9.39 -10.16
CA VAL A 9 0.70 10.84 -10.14
C VAL A 9 0.36 11.47 -11.49
N LEU A 10 0.75 10.81 -12.60
CA LEU A 10 0.33 11.24 -13.92
C LEU A 10 -1.19 11.17 -14.10
N ALA A 11 -1.84 10.10 -13.65
CA ALA A 11 -3.30 9.99 -13.71
C ALA A 11 -3.96 11.11 -12.88
N PHE A 12 -3.49 11.40 -11.66
CA PHE A 12 -3.98 12.51 -10.88
C PHE A 12 -3.92 13.80 -11.70
N ARG A 13 -2.75 14.13 -12.26
CA ARG A 13 -2.57 15.36 -13.04
C ARG A 13 -3.43 15.43 -14.30
N VAL A 14 -3.54 14.31 -15.04
CA VAL A 14 -4.35 14.27 -16.26
C VAL A 14 -5.82 14.50 -15.94
N PHE A 15 -6.38 13.82 -14.96
CA PHE A 15 -7.81 13.90 -14.67
C PHE A 15 -8.20 15.17 -13.91
N THR A 16 -7.33 15.75 -13.10
CA THR A 16 -7.65 16.98 -12.38
C THR A 16 -7.36 18.24 -13.17
N VAL A 17 -6.30 18.25 -14.00
CA VAL A 17 -5.86 19.45 -14.73
C VAL A 17 -6.29 19.44 -16.21
N ALA A 18 -6.11 18.30 -16.91
CA ALA A 18 -6.43 18.24 -18.34
C ALA A 18 -7.92 17.95 -18.61
N PHE A 19 -8.60 17.27 -17.69
CA PHE A 19 -10.04 16.95 -17.77
C PHE A 19 -10.77 17.39 -16.49
N PRO A 20 -10.73 18.69 -16.13
CA PRO A 20 -11.37 19.16 -14.90
C PRO A 20 -12.88 18.89 -14.93
N LEU A 21 -13.44 18.56 -13.77
CA LEU A 21 -14.87 18.32 -13.60
C LEU A 21 -15.65 19.56 -14.03
N GLY A 22 -16.67 19.37 -14.87
CA GLY A 22 -17.49 20.47 -15.41
C GLY A 22 -16.98 21.11 -16.71
N ALA A 23 -15.72 20.91 -17.12
CA ALA A 23 -15.22 21.44 -18.40
C ALA A 23 -15.66 20.59 -19.60
N VAL A 24 -15.90 19.30 -19.39
CA VAL A 24 -16.49 18.42 -20.39
C VAL A 24 -18.00 18.39 -20.17
N SER A 25 -18.69 19.36 -20.74
CA SER A 25 -20.13 19.53 -20.56
C SER A 25 -20.90 18.26 -20.95
N GLY A 26 -21.47 17.63 -19.96
CA GLY A 26 -22.74 16.91 -20.10
C GLY A 26 -22.73 15.39 -20.22
N THR A 27 -21.62 14.65 -20.31
CA THR A 27 -21.74 13.21 -20.64
C THR A 27 -20.83 12.21 -19.93
N PHE A 28 -19.72 12.60 -19.35
CA PHE A 28 -18.83 11.61 -18.73
C PHE A 28 -18.26 12.11 -17.39
N ASP A 29 -18.82 11.57 -16.31
CA ASP A 29 -18.26 11.72 -14.98
C ASP A 29 -17.19 10.64 -14.76
N TRP A 30 -15.92 11.02 -14.93
CA TRP A 30 -14.80 10.12 -14.72
C TRP A 30 -14.63 9.70 -13.25
N THR A 31 -15.16 10.48 -12.29
CA THR A 31 -15.10 10.12 -10.87
C THR A 31 -15.92 8.85 -10.60
N LEU A 32 -17.08 8.69 -11.24
CA LEU A 32 -17.87 7.47 -11.17
C LEU A 32 -17.11 6.26 -11.71
N ALA A 33 -16.38 6.42 -12.82
CA ALA A 33 -15.55 5.35 -13.36
C ALA A 33 -14.44 4.94 -12.38
N PHE A 34 -13.74 5.91 -11.77
CA PHE A 34 -12.73 5.64 -10.76
C PHE A 34 -13.30 5.06 -9.47
N LEU A 35 -14.51 5.44 -9.10
CA LEU A 35 -15.23 4.88 -7.97
C LEU A 35 -15.50 3.38 -8.17
N ILE A 36 -16.06 3.00 -9.32
CA ILE A 36 -16.29 1.60 -9.66
C ILE A 36 -14.95 0.85 -9.72
N LEU A 37 -13.95 1.41 -10.41
CA LEU A 37 -12.62 0.82 -10.51
C LEU A 37 -11.95 0.65 -9.14
N SER A 38 -12.06 1.63 -8.24
CA SER A 38 -11.52 1.56 -6.89
C SER A 38 -12.12 0.37 -6.13
N VAL A 39 -13.45 0.29 -6.04
CA VAL A 39 -14.16 -0.78 -5.33
C VAL A 39 -13.84 -2.15 -5.93
N VAL A 40 -13.94 -2.30 -7.25
CA VAL A 40 -13.69 -3.56 -7.95
C VAL A 40 -12.22 -3.98 -7.78
N THR A 41 -11.28 -3.06 -7.98
CA THR A 41 -9.84 -3.36 -7.94
C THR A 41 -9.40 -3.75 -6.53
N MET A 42 -9.83 -3.01 -5.49
CA MET A 42 -9.44 -3.37 -4.12
C MET A 42 -10.09 -4.70 -3.69
N THR A 43 -11.34 -4.95 -4.08
CA THR A 43 -12.05 -6.17 -3.68
C THR A 43 -11.51 -7.40 -4.41
N LEU A 44 -11.43 -7.38 -5.74
CA LEU A 44 -10.90 -8.50 -6.51
C LEU A 44 -9.42 -8.76 -6.19
N GLY A 45 -8.62 -7.71 -6.01
CA GLY A 45 -7.20 -7.84 -5.64
C GLY A 45 -7.01 -8.55 -4.31
N ASN A 46 -7.77 -8.18 -3.28
CA ASN A 46 -7.68 -8.79 -1.95
C ASN A 46 -8.23 -10.22 -1.94
N PHE A 47 -9.37 -10.49 -2.58
CA PHE A 47 -9.90 -11.87 -2.69
C PHE A 47 -8.94 -12.78 -3.45
N ALA A 48 -8.41 -12.32 -4.58
CA ALA A 48 -7.44 -13.09 -5.35
C ALA A 48 -6.14 -13.32 -4.57
N ALA A 49 -5.68 -12.35 -3.76
CA ALA A 49 -4.53 -12.52 -2.87
C ALA A 49 -4.78 -13.59 -1.80
N ALA A 50 -5.97 -13.58 -1.19
CA ALA A 50 -6.35 -14.51 -0.11
C ALA A 50 -6.34 -15.99 -0.55
N THR A 51 -6.61 -16.26 -1.82
CA THR A 51 -6.67 -17.62 -2.39
C THR A 51 -5.32 -18.15 -2.90
N GLN A 52 -4.25 -17.34 -2.85
CA GLN A 52 -2.94 -17.77 -3.35
C GLN A 52 -2.23 -18.72 -2.37
N GLU A 53 -1.53 -19.68 -2.93
CA GLU A 53 -0.64 -20.61 -2.21
C GLU A 53 0.82 -20.16 -2.24
N LYS A 54 1.18 -19.26 -3.15
CA LYS A 54 2.55 -18.75 -3.32
C LYS A 54 2.66 -17.33 -2.82
N VAL A 55 3.61 -17.07 -1.90
CA VAL A 55 3.82 -15.76 -1.27
C VAL A 55 4.04 -14.66 -2.30
N LYS A 56 4.86 -14.91 -3.33
CA LYS A 56 5.12 -13.95 -4.41
C LYS A 56 3.86 -13.57 -5.21
N ARG A 57 3.00 -14.56 -5.51
CA ARG A 57 1.73 -14.30 -6.23
C ARG A 57 0.72 -13.58 -5.34
N MET A 58 0.65 -13.94 -4.06
CA MET A 58 -0.16 -13.25 -3.08
C MET A 58 0.19 -11.76 -3.02
N LEU A 59 1.49 -11.41 -2.91
CA LEU A 59 1.94 -10.02 -2.95
C LEU A 59 1.64 -9.31 -4.28
N ALA A 60 1.71 -10.02 -5.40
CA ALA A 60 1.35 -9.45 -6.70
C ALA A 60 -0.13 -9.06 -6.76
N TYR A 61 -1.05 -9.94 -6.29
CA TYR A 61 -2.48 -9.62 -6.22
C TYR A 61 -2.79 -8.54 -5.17
N SER A 62 -2.12 -8.58 -4.02
CA SER A 62 -2.26 -7.52 -3.02
C SER A 62 -1.88 -6.15 -3.59
N SER A 63 -0.91 -6.11 -4.51
CA SER A 63 -0.52 -4.88 -5.20
C SER A 63 -1.63 -4.30 -6.09
N ILE A 64 -2.58 -5.13 -6.53
CA ILE A 64 -3.80 -4.69 -7.22
C ILE A 64 -4.75 -4.06 -6.20
N GLY A 65 -4.95 -4.70 -5.05
CA GLY A 65 -5.75 -4.13 -3.95
C GLY A 65 -5.26 -2.75 -3.51
N HIS A 66 -3.94 -2.59 -3.34
CA HIS A 66 -3.35 -1.27 -3.02
C HIS A 66 -3.55 -0.22 -4.12
N ALA A 67 -3.57 -0.60 -5.38
CA ALA A 67 -3.94 0.32 -6.47
C ALA A 67 -5.40 0.80 -6.30
N GLY A 68 -6.30 -0.08 -5.87
CA GLY A 68 -7.69 0.28 -5.57
C GLY A 68 -7.81 1.33 -4.46
N TYR A 69 -6.99 1.23 -3.40
CA TYR A 69 -6.97 2.29 -2.36
C TYR A 69 -6.51 3.64 -2.91
N VAL A 70 -5.49 3.67 -3.76
CA VAL A 70 -5.02 4.93 -4.37
C VAL A 70 -6.06 5.53 -5.31
N LEU A 71 -6.83 4.69 -6.02
CA LEU A 71 -7.91 5.15 -6.89
C LEU A 71 -9.03 5.88 -6.12
N MET A 72 -9.18 5.66 -4.80
CA MET A 72 -10.12 6.42 -3.97
C MET A 72 -9.86 7.93 -4.07
N ALA A 73 -8.60 8.33 -4.24
CA ALA A 73 -8.24 9.75 -4.36
C ALA A 73 -8.83 10.41 -5.61
N LEU A 74 -8.98 9.69 -6.72
CA LEU A 74 -9.70 10.19 -7.91
C LEU A 74 -11.22 9.98 -7.80
N ALA A 75 -11.64 8.91 -7.18
CA ALA A 75 -13.07 8.57 -7.03
C ALA A 75 -13.85 9.59 -6.18
N ALA A 76 -13.20 10.14 -5.16
CA ALA A 76 -13.82 11.09 -4.24
C ALA A 76 -13.45 12.56 -4.52
N PHE A 77 -12.72 12.82 -5.60
CA PHE A 77 -12.35 14.17 -6.03
C PHE A 77 -13.59 14.96 -6.48
N SER A 78 -13.77 16.17 -5.97
CA SER A 78 -14.96 16.98 -6.24
C SER A 78 -14.73 18.13 -7.22
N GLY A 79 -13.51 18.62 -7.34
CA GLY A 79 -13.16 19.79 -8.12
C GLY A 79 -13.72 21.12 -7.56
N THR A 80 -14.35 21.09 -6.39
CA THR A 80 -15.01 22.26 -5.80
C THR A 80 -14.11 23.04 -4.86
N GLY A 81 -12.99 22.46 -4.43
CA GLY A 81 -12.03 23.08 -3.53
C GLY A 81 -12.60 23.46 -2.16
N THR A 82 -13.66 22.76 -1.69
CA THR A 82 -14.25 23.02 -0.37
C THR A 82 -13.21 22.84 0.73
N GLU A 83 -13.18 23.75 1.71
CA GLU A 83 -12.25 23.69 2.83
C GLU A 83 -12.52 22.47 3.71
N SER A 84 -11.44 21.81 4.16
CA SER A 84 -11.51 20.72 5.13
C SER A 84 -11.81 21.28 6.52
N LEU A 85 -12.59 20.54 7.32
CA LEU A 85 -12.90 20.91 8.70
C LEU A 85 -11.68 20.87 9.64
N LEU A 86 -10.60 20.16 9.25
CA LEU A 86 -9.44 19.90 10.12
C LEU A 86 -8.10 20.40 9.55
N ALA A 87 -8.08 20.97 8.35
CA ALA A 87 -6.85 21.46 7.73
C ALA A 87 -7.13 22.74 6.92
N ASP A 88 -6.16 23.67 6.90
CA ASP A 88 -6.20 24.88 6.07
C ASP A 88 -5.93 24.57 4.58
N VAL A 89 -6.40 23.43 4.09
CA VAL A 89 -6.27 22.96 2.71
C VAL A 89 -7.61 22.45 2.20
N SER A 90 -7.82 22.53 0.89
CA SER A 90 -9.03 21.99 0.28
C SER A 90 -9.15 20.48 0.46
N ASN A 91 -10.37 19.95 0.56
CA ASN A 91 -10.61 18.50 0.64
C ASN A 91 -9.98 17.74 -0.53
N ASP A 92 -9.95 18.34 -1.72
CA ASP A 92 -9.33 17.76 -2.91
C ASP A 92 -7.80 17.62 -2.75
N SER A 93 -7.12 18.65 -2.20
CA SER A 93 -5.68 18.60 -1.91
C SER A 93 -5.35 17.60 -0.80
N LEU A 94 -6.20 17.51 0.23
CA LEU A 94 -6.07 16.52 1.29
C LEU A 94 -6.15 15.10 0.71
N LEU A 95 -7.11 14.84 -0.16
CA LEU A 95 -7.37 13.55 -0.78
C LEU A 95 -6.24 13.12 -1.73
N LEU A 96 -5.79 14.00 -2.63
CA LEU A 96 -4.67 13.72 -3.54
C LEU A 96 -3.35 13.58 -2.77
N GLY A 97 -3.13 14.41 -1.75
CA GLY A 97 -1.99 14.30 -0.84
C GLY A 97 -1.95 12.97 -0.11
N ALA A 98 -3.10 12.49 0.40
CA ALA A 98 -3.21 11.16 1.01
C ALA A 98 -2.91 10.04 0.02
N GLY A 99 -3.36 10.17 -1.24
CA GLY A 99 -3.02 9.24 -2.32
C GLY A 99 -1.52 9.18 -2.59
N MET A 100 -0.85 10.34 -2.71
CA MET A 100 0.60 10.42 -2.91
C MET A 100 1.38 9.88 -1.70
N MET A 101 0.95 10.20 -0.48
CA MET A 101 1.52 9.65 0.74
C MET A 101 1.41 8.12 0.76
N HIS A 102 0.26 7.56 0.40
CA HIS A 102 0.10 6.11 0.33
C HIS A 102 1.03 5.46 -0.70
N LEU A 103 1.23 6.08 -1.87
CA LEU A 103 2.18 5.62 -2.89
C LEU A 103 3.62 5.60 -2.38
N LEU A 104 4.04 6.61 -1.61
CA LEU A 104 5.37 6.68 -1.01
C LEU A 104 5.58 5.55 0.01
N VAL A 105 4.66 5.41 0.97
CA VAL A 105 4.72 4.35 1.99
C VAL A 105 4.68 2.97 1.33
N TYR A 106 3.78 2.78 0.38
CA TYR A 106 3.66 1.56 -0.41
C TYR A 106 4.95 1.23 -1.17
N GLY A 107 5.65 2.24 -1.66
CA GLY A 107 6.95 2.08 -2.31
C GLY A 107 7.96 1.35 -1.43
N PHE A 108 8.09 1.73 -0.17
CA PHE A 108 9.01 1.09 0.78
C PHE A 108 8.54 -0.31 1.18
N MET A 109 7.31 -0.45 1.69
CA MET A 109 6.84 -1.72 2.22
C MET A 109 6.71 -2.81 1.16
N ASN A 110 6.22 -2.49 -0.04
CA ASN A 110 6.06 -3.47 -1.11
C ASN A 110 7.41 -3.84 -1.75
N THR A 111 8.28 -2.85 -2.03
CA THR A 111 9.61 -3.14 -2.57
C THR A 111 10.43 -3.96 -1.58
N GLY A 112 10.38 -3.63 -0.29
CA GLY A 112 11.02 -4.40 0.77
C GLY A 112 10.55 -5.85 0.83
N ALA A 113 9.24 -6.08 0.74
CA ALA A 113 8.69 -7.44 0.72
C ALA A 113 9.16 -8.25 -0.51
N PHE A 114 9.23 -7.64 -1.70
CA PHE A 114 9.76 -8.32 -2.89
C PHE A 114 11.27 -8.54 -2.83
N LEU A 115 12.04 -7.61 -2.25
CA LEU A 115 13.47 -7.81 -1.99
C LEU A 115 13.71 -8.94 -1.01
N PHE A 116 12.88 -9.07 0.04
CA PHE A 116 12.92 -10.22 0.93
C PHE A 116 12.66 -11.53 0.19
N ILE A 117 11.66 -11.59 -0.69
CA ILE A 117 11.40 -12.79 -1.51
C ILE A 117 12.63 -13.12 -2.37
N ALA A 118 13.25 -12.12 -3.01
CA ALA A 118 14.46 -12.34 -3.80
C ALA A 118 15.62 -12.87 -2.93
N LEU A 119 15.74 -12.41 -1.69
CA LEU A 119 16.73 -12.89 -0.72
C LEU A 119 16.49 -14.37 -0.36
N VAL A 120 15.23 -14.73 -0.11
CA VAL A 120 14.84 -16.10 0.26
C VAL A 120 14.97 -17.05 -0.95
N GLU A 121 14.59 -16.60 -2.15
CA GLU A 121 14.83 -17.34 -3.40
C GLU A 121 16.35 -17.55 -3.65
N HIS A 122 17.21 -16.58 -3.30
CA HIS A 122 18.67 -16.74 -3.38
C HIS A 122 19.21 -17.81 -2.43
N TRP A 123 18.58 -18.03 -1.29
CA TRP A 123 18.90 -19.13 -0.36
C TRP A 123 18.36 -20.48 -0.79
N GLY A 124 17.72 -20.57 -1.96
CA GLY A 124 17.11 -21.79 -2.45
C GLY A 124 15.81 -22.19 -1.78
N VAL A 125 15.23 -21.30 -0.95
CA VAL A 125 13.93 -21.52 -0.34
C VAL A 125 12.83 -21.44 -1.41
N GLY A 126 11.85 -22.33 -1.33
CA GLY A 126 10.75 -22.41 -2.28
C GLY A 126 9.82 -21.19 -2.25
N ARG A 127 8.66 -21.31 -2.90
CA ARG A 127 7.77 -20.16 -3.15
C ARG A 127 6.42 -20.26 -2.44
N THR A 128 6.12 -21.41 -1.85
CA THR A 128 4.87 -21.65 -1.12
C THR A 128 4.96 -21.14 0.30
N PHE A 129 3.82 -21.03 0.99
CA PHE A 129 3.84 -20.68 2.41
C PHE A 129 4.58 -21.70 3.26
N GLU A 130 4.46 -22.99 2.91
CA GLU A 130 5.12 -24.10 3.61
C GLU A 130 6.65 -24.02 3.54
N ASP A 131 7.19 -23.51 2.43
CA ASP A 131 8.63 -23.31 2.26
C ASP A 131 9.18 -22.24 3.22
N TYR A 132 8.32 -21.39 3.77
CA TYR A 132 8.70 -20.33 4.73
C TYR A 132 8.57 -20.78 6.19
N ASN A 133 8.06 -22.00 6.46
CA ASN A 133 7.84 -22.49 7.81
C ASN A 133 9.12 -22.51 8.64
N GLY A 134 9.09 -21.84 9.80
CA GLY A 134 10.22 -21.77 10.71
C GLY A 134 11.41 -20.92 10.22
N LEU A 135 11.29 -20.16 9.15
CA LEU A 135 12.38 -19.35 8.57
C LEU A 135 12.97 -18.34 9.58
N ALA A 136 12.18 -17.91 10.56
CA ALA A 136 12.64 -17.00 11.62
C ALA A 136 13.77 -17.61 12.47
N SER A 137 13.83 -18.92 12.64
CA SER A 137 14.91 -19.60 13.38
C SER A 137 16.25 -19.52 12.64
N ALA A 138 16.23 -19.58 11.30
CA ALA A 138 17.43 -19.55 10.45
C ALA A 138 17.87 -18.11 10.12
N ALA A 139 16.92 -17.19 9.90
CA ALA A 139 17.17 -15.82 9.48
C ALA A 139 16.30 -14.79 10.25
N PRO A 140 16.48 -14.64 11.57
CA PRO A 140 15.56 -13.85 12.41
C PRO A 140 15.47 -12.38 11.98
N VAL A 141 16.58 -11.74 11.63
CA VAL A 141 16.59 -10.33 11.21
C VAL A 141 15.82 -10.11 9.93
N ALA A 142 15.97 -11.00 8.95
CA ALA A 142 15.21 -10.94 7.71
C ALA A 142 13.72 -11.23 7.94
N ALA A 143 13.41 -12.18 8.81
CA ALA A 143 12.02 -12.50 9.19
C ALA A 143 11.33 -11.32 9.92
N VAL A 144 12.04 -10.59 10.79
CA VAL A 144 11.55 -9.34 11.41
C VAL A 144 11.24 -8.30 10.34
N ALA A 145 12.15 -8.06 9.38
CA ALA A 145 11.91 -7.12 8.29
C ALA A 145 10.67 -7.48 7.48
N MET A 146 10.51 -8.76 7.11
CA MET A 146 9.30 -9.22 6.41
C MET A 146 8.04 -9.05 7.24
N THR A 147 8.08 -9.29 8.55
CA THR A 147 6.95 -9.07 9.46
C THR A 147 6.55 -7.59 9.48
N VAL A 148 7.51 -6.68 9.54
CA VAL A 148 7.27 -5.23 9.44
C VAL A 148 6.56 -4.89 8.12
N PHE A 149 7.02 -5.45 6.99
CA PHE A 149 6.35 -5.23 5.70
C PHE A 149 4.92 -5.78 5.69
N MET A 150 4.70 -6.99 6.19
CA MET A 150 3.36 -7.62 6.21
C MET A 150 2.38 -6.82 7.07
N PHE A 151 2.78 -6.40 8.26
CA PHE A 151 1.92 -5.63 9.14
C PHE A 151 1.68 -4.21 8.62
N SER A 152 2.68 -3.59 8.01
CA SER A 152 2.51 -2.29 7.34
C SER A 152 1.58 -2.39 6.14
N LEU A 153 1.72 -3.40 5.28
CA LEU A 153 0.81 -3.66 4.15
C LEU A 153 -0.62 -3.94 4.61
N ALA A 154 -0.80 -4.70 5.69
CA ALA A 154 -2.11 -4.93 6.31
C ALA A 154 -2.73 -3.61 6.82
N GLY A 155 -1.90 -2.65 7.23
CA GLY A 155 -2.36 -1.39 7.82
C GLY A 155 -2.62 -1.52 9.32
N LEU A 156 -1.72 -2.20 10.04
CA LEU A 156 -1.77 -2.27 11.50
C LEU A 156 -1.00 -1.11 12.13
N PRO A 157 -1.51 -0.50 13.24
CA PRO A 157 -0.70 0.36 14.08
C PRO A 157 0.48 -0.45 14.68
N PRO A 158 1.66 0.12 14.87
CA PRO A 158 2.08 1.50 14.65
C PRO A 158 2.80 1.74 13.31
N PHE A 159 2.48 1.04 12.23
CA PHE A 159 3.23 1.11 10.98
C PHE A 159 2.70 2.22 10.03
N GLY A 160 3.58 2.72 9.15
CA GLY A 160 3.25 3.78 8.20
C GLY A 160 2.10 3.43 7.23
N GLY A 161 1.91 2.14 6.92
CA GLY A 161 0.79 1.67 6.12
C GLY A 161 -0.58 1.92 6.76
N PHE A 162 -0.68 1.86 8.10
CA PHE A 162 -1.89 2.26 8.83
C PHE A 162 -2.18 3.75 8.62
N LEU A 163 -1.18 4.61 8.87
CA LEU A 163 -1.36 6.06 8.79
C LEU A 163 -1.73 6.51 7.38
N SER A 164 -1.11 5.93 6.35
CA SER A 164 -1.41 6.28 4.97
C SER A 164 -2.82 5.82 4.52
N LYS A 165 -3.29 4.66 4.97
CA LYS A 165 -4.67 4.21 4.75
C LYS A 165 -5.66 5.06 5.54
N TYR A 166 -5.31 5.38 6.79
CA TYR A 166 -6.14 6.27 7.61
C TYR A 166 -6.34 7.63 6.94
N ALA A 167 -5.26 8.24 6.41
CA ALA A 167 -5.36 9.50 5.69
C ALA A 167 -6.27 9.40 4.46
N LEU A 168 -6.17 8.32 3.67
CA LEU A 168 -7.05 8.09 2.52
C LEU A 168 -8.52 7.90 2.93
N PHE A 169 -8.80 7.11 3.95
CA PHE A 169 -10.17 6.86 4.41
C PHE A 169 -10.77 8.11 5.01
N TYR A 170 -10.00 8.84 5.83
CA TYR A 170 -10.40 10.10 6.41
C TYR A 170 -10.76 11.13 5.32
N SER A 171 -9.89 11.31 4.33
CA SER A 171 -10.13 12.23 3.22
C SER A 171 -11.37 11.85 2.39
N ALA A 172 -11.61 10.56 2.17
CA ALA A 172 -12.81 10.10 1.49
C ALA A 172 -14.09 10.37 2.30
N ILE A 173 -14.02 10.27 3.64
CA ILE A 173 -15.15 10.62 4.54
C ILE A 173 -15.43 12.12 4.48
N GLU A 174 -14.41 12.96 4.57
CA GLU A 174 -14.55 14.44 4.46
C GLU A 174 -15.15 14.87 3.13
N SER A 175 -14.84 14.13 2.05
CA SER A 175 -15.44 14.34 0.72
C SER A 175 -16.87 13.75 0.57
N GLY A 176 -17.47 13.21 1.65
CA GLY A 176 -18.83 12.66 1.65
C GLY A 176 -18.91 11.18 1.23
N PHE A 177 -17.79 10.52 0.90
CA PHE A 177 -17.74 9.12 0.46
C PHE A 177 -17.45 8.15 1.62
N TRP A 178 -18.14 8.31 2.76
CA TRP A 178 -17.94 7.46 3.96
C TRP A 178 -18.09 5.95 3.67
N TRP A 179 -19.00 5.58 2.79
CA TRP A 179 -19.24 4.19 2.40
C TRP A 179 -18.05 3.60 1.61
N LEU A 180 -17.35 4.41 0.80
CA LEU A 180 -16.14 4.00 0.08
C LEU A 180 -14.98 3.73 1.07
N ALA A 181 -14.85 4.59 2.10
CA ALA A 181 -13.93 4.36 3.20
C ALA A 181 -14.28 3.06 3.97
N ALA A 182 -15.57 2.78 4.21
CA ALA A 182 -16.01 1.54 4.83
C ALA A 182 -15.66 0.30 3.99
N VAL A 183 -15.86 0.35 2.67
CA VAL A 183 -15.42 -0.72 1.75
C VAL A 183 -13.90 -0.90 1.83
N GLY A 184 -13.13 0.19 1.86
CA GLY A 184 -11.68 0.17 2.03
C GLY A 184 -11.26 -0.49 3.35
N ALA A 185 -11.92 -0.15 4.46
CA ALA A 185 -11.64 -0.73 5.78
C ALA A 185 -11.91 -2.24 5.82
N VAL A 186 -13.02 -2.70 5.27
CA VAL A 186 -13.34 -4.14 5.15
C VAL A 186 -12.29 -4.87 4.32
N ASN A 187 -11.90 -4.31 3.19
CA ASN A 187 -10.83 -4.86 2.34
C ASN A 187 -9.47 -4.88 3.06
N SER A 188 -9.18 -3.86 3.87
CA SER A 188 -7.97 -3.82 4.69
C SER A 188 -7.98 -4.93 5.76
N ALA A 189 -9.12 -5.16 6.42
CA ALA A 189 -9.29 -6.26 7.38
C ALA A 189 -9.11 -7.63 6.69
N LEU A 190 -9.68 -7.82 5.48
CA LEU A 190 -9.46 -9.03 4.69
C LEU A 190 -7.98 -9.24 4.37
N SER A 191 -7.24 -8.16 4.09
CA SER A 191 -5.81 -8.24 3.78
C SER A 191 -4.98 -8.75 4.95
N LEU A 192 -5.38 -8.46 6.19
CA LEU A 192 -4.71 -8.97 7.39
C LEU A 192 -4.66 -10.50 7.42
N PHE A 193 -5.72 -11.17 6.94
CA PHE A 193 -5.76 -12.63 6.89
C PHE A 193 -4.61 -13.24 6.10
N TYR A 194 -4.38 -12.79 4.87
CA TYR A 194 -3.34 -13.41 4.04
C TYR A 194 -1.93 -12.91 4.37
N TYR A 195 -1.76 -11.71 4.89
CA TYR A 195 -0.46 -11.25 5.37
C TYR A 195 -0.04 -11.95 6.66
N SER A 196 -0.98 -12.20 7.57
CA SER A 196 -0.70 -12.95 8.80
C SER A 196 -0.31 -14.41 8.52
N ARG A 197 -0.77 -15.02 7.41
CA ARG A 197 -0.31 -16.37 6.99
C ARG A 197 1.21 -16.42 6.76
N VAL A 198 1.81 -15.36 6.16
CA VAL A 198 3.27 -15.30 5.97
C VAL A 198 3.98 -15.21 7.33
N VAL A 199 3.50 -14.34 8.21
CA VAL A 199 4.06 -14.19 9.55
C VAL A 199 3.93 -15.48 10.35
N LYS A 200 2.74 -16.12 10.31
CA LYS A 200 2.50 -17.42 10.96
C LYS A 200 3.48 -18.50 10.46
N ALA A 201 3.66 -18.63 9.15
CA ALA A 201 4.59 -19.59 8.57
C ALA A 201 6.01 -19.36 9.09
N MET A 202 6.50 -18.12 9.08
CA MET A 202 7.87 -17.84 9.48
C MET A 202 8.15 -18.04 10.99
N TRP A 203 7.17 -17.72 11.87
CA TRP A 203 7.40 -17.64 13.31
C TRP A 203 6.77 -18.75 14.14
N ILE A 204 5.69 -19.38 13.66
CA ILE A 204 4.87 -20.30 14.47
C ILE A 204 4.94 -21.72 13.95
N GLU A 205 4.95 -21.91 12.61
CA GLU A 205 4.98 -23.25 12.04
C GLU A 205 6.37 -23.89 12.19
N GLU A 206 6.41 -25.20 12.38
CA GLU A 206 7.66 -25.94 12.46
C GLU A 206 8.37 -25.98 11.09
N PRO A 207 9.72 -25.91 11.07
CA PRO A 207 10.47 -25.96 9.82
C PRO A 207 10.15 -27.24 9.02
N SER A 208 9.82 -27.09 7.76
CA SER A 208 9.57 -28.21 6.83
C SER A 208 10.87 -28.90 6.37
N GLY A 209 12.04 -28.36 6.74
CA GLY A 209 13.37 -28.85 6.38
C GLY A 209 14.48 -28.03 7.01
N THR A 210 15.72 -28.32 6.66
CA THR A 210 16.89 -27.53 7.10
C THR A 210 17.16 -26.40 6.13
N PHE A 211 17.22 -25.17 6.65
CA PHE A 211 17.63 -24.00 5.86
C PHE A 211 19.17 -23.96 5.77
N GLU A 212 19.73 -24.22 4.60
CA GLU A 212 21.16 -24.01 4.34
C GLU A 212 21.40 -22.58 3.82
N ILE A 213 21.61 -21.63 4.72
CA ILE A 213 21.97 -20.27 4.36
C ILE A 213 23.46 -20.21 4.02
N GLN A 214 23.82 -20.59 2.79
CA GLN A 214 25.20 -20.69 2.33
C GLN A 214 25.87 -19.32 2.11
N SER A 215 25.09 -18.27 1.80
CA SER A 215 25.65 -16.92 1.58
C SER A 215 24.65 -15.84 2.00
N ARG A 216 25.20 -14.72 2.47
CA ARG A 216 24.41 -13.51 2.76
C ARG A 216 24.80 -12.43 1.73
N PRO A 217 24.07 -12.29 0.61
CA PRO A 217 24.37 -11.25 -0.37
C PRO A 217 24.19 -9.87 0.27
N VAL A 218 25.31 -9.24 0.63
CA VAL A 218 25.35 -8.02 1.45
C VAL A 218 24.47 -6.90 0.86
N GLY A 219 24.52 -6.72 -0.47
CA GLY A 219 23.73 -5.68 -1.13
C GLY A 219 22.22 -5.92 -1.01
N LEU A 220 21.78 -7.16 -1.22
CA LEU A 220 20.34 -7.49 -1.13
C LEU A 220 19.86 -7.45 0.32
N TYR A 221 20.67 -7.94 1.25
CA TYR A 221 20.38 -7.88 2.68
C TYR A 221 20.26 -6.43 3.18
N ALA A 222 21.23 -5.58 2.79
CA ALA A 222 21.20 -4.15 3.11
C ALA A 222 19.97 -3.45 2.50
N ALA A 223 19.60 -3.80 1.27
CA ALA A 223 18.40 -3.24 0.63
C ALA A 223 17.09 -3.62 1.36
N VAL A 224 16.97 -4.86 1.85
CA VAL A 224 15.84 -5.31 2.68
C VAL A 224 15.78 -4.50 3.98
N LEU A 225 16.92 -4.35 4.67
CA LEU A 225 16.99 -3.58 5.91
C LEU A 225 16.70 -2.09 5.69
N PHE A 226 17.23 -1.50 4.62
CA PHE A 226 16.94 -0.10 4.26
C PHE A 226 15.44 0.12 4.02
N ALA A 227 14.80 -0.77 3.27
CA ALA A 227 13.35 -0.70 3.05
C ALA A 227 12.56 -0.87 4.36
N GLY A 228 13.01 -1.77 5.25
CA GLY A 228 12.41 -1.97 6.57
C GLY A 228 12.52 -0.74 7.45
N LEU A 229 13.72 -0.15 7.52
CA LEU A 229 13.94 1.11 8.23
C LEU A 229 13.13 2.25 7.64
N GLY A 230 13.06 2.38 6.31
CA GLY A 230 12.22 3.38 5.63
C GLY A 230 10.75 3.22 6.00
N THR A 231 10.24 1.97 6.06
CA THR A 231 8.86 1.68 6.47
C THR A 231 8.58 2.10 7.93
N LEU A 232 9.55 1.92 8.83
CA LEU A 232 9.43 2.31 10.25
C LEU A 232 9.59 3.82 10.45
N LEU A 233 10.56 4.44 9.77
CA LEU A 233 10.85 5.88 9.91
C LEU A 233 9.72 6.76 9.34
N LEU A 234 8.91 6.27 8.40
CA LEU A 234 7.74 6.98 7.93
C LEU A 234 6.67 7.17 9.00
N LEU A 235 6.71 6.44 10.11
CA LEU A 235 5.81 6.66 11.24
C LEU A 235 6.09 8.01 11.95
N PRO A 236 7.28 8.27 12.51
CA PRO A 236 7.55 9.56 13.15
C PRO A 236 7.61 10.73 12.16
N ALA A 237 7.90 10.44 10.89
CA ALA A 237 7.92 11.46 9.82
C ALA A 237 6.53 11.69 9.17
N PHE A 238 5.47 11.05 9.68
CA PHE A 238 4.15 11.11 9.04
C PHE A 238 3.62 12.54 8.90
N GLY A 239 3.66 13.34 9.97
CA GLY A 239 3.22 14.74 9.96
C GLY A 239 3.89 15.55 8.84
N PRO A 240 5.22 15.73 8.86
CA PRO A 240 5.93 16.44 7.82
C PRO A 240 5.73 15.89 6.41
N VAL A 241 5.60 14.57 6.26
CA VAL A 241 5.43 13.94 4.95
C VAL A 241 4.03 14.18 4.39
N ILE A 242 2.98 14.07 5.21
CA ILE A 242 1.62 14.34 4.75
C ILE A 242 1.43 15.82 4.41
N GLU A 243 1.95 16.74 5.23
CA GLU A 243 1.92 18.19 4.95
C GLU A 243 2.64 18.51 3.64
N THR A 244 3.81 17.91 3.41
CA THR A 244 4.53 18.06 2.14
C THR A 244 3.72 17.53 0.97
N ALA A 245 3.11 16.34 1.10
CA ALA A 245 2.29 15.76 0.06
C ALA A 245 1.04 16.60 -0.25
N GLN A 246 0.41 17.20 0.75
CA GLN A 246 -0.73 18.11 0.58
C GLN A 246 -0.29 19.42 -0.10
N THR A 247 0.83 20.00 0.32
CA THR A 247 1.40 21.22 -0.30
C THR A 247 1.73 20.97 -1.77
N VAL A 248 2.34 19.83 -2.08
CA VAL A 248 2.64 19.43 -3.45
C VAL A 248 1.36 19.18 -4.24
N ALA A 249 0.35 18.55 -3.64
CA ALA A 249 -0.95 18.38 -4.27
C ALA A 249 -1.59 19.74 -4.59
N ALA A 250 -1.64 20.66 -3.64
CA ALA A 250 -2.19 22.00 -3.85
C ALA A 250 -1.43 22.83 -4.91
N ALA A 251 -0.14 22.55 -5.11
CA ALA A 251 0.67 23.26 -6.12
C ALA A 251 0.60 22.62 -7.52
N LEU A 252 0.24 21.35 -7.63
CA LEU A 252 0.24 20.59 -8.88
C LEU A 252 -1.15 20.42 -9.49
N PHE A 253 -2.19 20.53 -8.68
CA PHE A 253 -3.58 20.24 -9.03
C PHE A 253 -4.51 21.37 -8.61
#